data_e56ff7d0171deaaa2c2e30de4f15bac4
#
_entry.id   e56ff7d0171deaaa2c2e30de4f15bac4
#
_cell.length_a   1.000
_cell.length_b   1.000
_cell.length_c   1.000
_cell.angle_alpha   90.00
_cell.angle_beta   90.00
_cell.angle_gamma   90.00
#
_symmetry.space_group_name_H-M   'P 1'
#
loop_
_entity.id
_entity.type
_entity.pdbx_description
1 polymer ?
#
loop_
_entity_poly.entity_id
_entity_poly.type
_entity_poly.pdbx_seq_one_letter_code
_entity_poly.pdbx_strand_id
1 'polypeptide(L)'
;MITVETIRERHSVREYDGKPLARAEFDALGAVVEEFARESGLGIQLVGDNPEVFNVIARFGLIRGCRTHVAFVVDGGKARCVAADEAIGYWGQKIVLAAQDMGFNTCWCALCSRKKSRAVVAPGKKIRLIIAVGHGKTQGFPRKTKSVETLSSVECAKALAWFAAAMEAAQLAPTAMNNQNFKITLLSDAKTVRIDAPQSGLNVIDEGIVRCNFEIAANEAGADWRWERDI
;
A
#
# COMPACT_ATOMS: atom_id res chain seq x y z
N MET A 1 14.51 7.17 -5.57
CA MET A 1 13.29 8.06 -5.60
C MET A 1 12.15 7.25 -6.21
N ILE A 2 11.02 7.16 -5.55
CA ILE A 2 9.87 6.37 -6.03
C ILE A 2 9.34 6.98 -7.33
N THR A 3 9.18 6.16 -8.36
CA THR A 3 8.75 6.56 -9.72
C THR A 3 7.61 5.66 -10.22
N VAL A 4 7.05 5.99 -11.37
CA VAL A 4 6.07 5.14 -12.06
C VAL A 4 6.69 3.78 -12.40
N GLU A 5 7.98 3.71 -12.70
CA GLU A 5 8.64 2.43 -12.97
C GLU A 5 8.68 1.53 -11.73
N THR A 6 8.94 2.09 -10.54
CA THR A 6 8.83 1.36 -9.27
C THR A 6 7.43 0.74 -9.07
N ILE A 7 6.38 1.48 -9.48
CA ILE A 7 4.99 0.99 -9.43
C ILE A 7 4.78 -0.20 -10.38
N ARG A 8 5.36 -0.14 -11.60
CA ARG A 8 5.26 -1.21 -12.61
C ARG A 8 5.97 -2.48 -12.17
N GLU A 9 7.16 -2.35 -11.62
CA GLU A 9 7.97 -3.48 -11.16
C GLU A 9 7.42 -4.15 -9.89
N ARG A 10 6.70 -3.41 -9.06
CA ARG A 10 6.20 -3.89 -7.77
C ARG A 10 5.09 -4.95 -7.95
N HIS A 11 5.34 -6.14 -7.48
CA HIS A 11 4.35 -7.22 -7.42
C HIS A 11 4.18 -7.71 -5.97
N SER A 12 3.04 -8.34 -5.69
CA SER A 12 2.82 -8.99 -4.38
C SER A 12 3.54 -10.33 -4.35
N VAL A 13 4.59 -10.44 -3.54
CA VAL A 13 5.40 -11.65 -3.37
C VAL A 13 4.99 -12.37 -2.09
N ARG A 14 4.77 -13.66 -2.18
CA ARG A 14 4.29 -14.49 -1.07
C ARG A 14 5.26 -15.61 -0.66
N GLU A 15 6.32 -15.83 -1.43
CA GLU A 15 7.39 -16.78 -1.11
C GLU A 15 8.72 -16.06 -1.00
N TYR A 16 9.32 -16.12 0.17
CA TYR A 16 10.58 -15.49 0.53
C TYR A 16 11.67 -16.53 0.75
N ASP A 17 12.93 -16.10 0.76
CA ASP A 17 14.11 -16.97 0.86
C ASP A 17 14.31 -17.60 2.25
N GLY A 18 13.57 -17.16 3.26
CA GLY A 18 13.63 -17.65 4.64
C GLY A 18 14.73 -17.02 5.50
N LYS A 19 15.49 -16.08 4.96
CA LYS A 19 16.55 -15.38 5.68
C LYS A 19 16.05 -14.10 6.33
N PRO A 20 16.58 -13.69 7.48
CA PRO A 20 16.38 -12.32 7.98
C PRO A 20 17.08 -11.33 7.05
N LEU A 21 16.61 -10.08 7.02
CA LEU A 21 17.35 -9.00 6.37
C LEU A 21 18.72 -8.83 7.04
N ALA A 22 19.74 -8.51 6.26
CA ALA A 22 21.03 -8.12 6.81
C ALA A 22 20.88 -6.85 7.68
N ARG A 23 21.76 -6.66 8.64
CA ARG A 23 21.65 -5.54 9.59
C ARG A 23 21.56 -4.19 8.87
N ALA A 24 22.41 -3.96 7.89
CA ALA A 24 22.43 -2.72 7.12
C ALA A 24 21.13 -2.52 6.32
N GLU A 25 20.57 -3.58 5.75
CA GLU A 25 19.29 -3.55 5.02
C GLU A 25 18.12 -3.22 5.95
N PHE A 26 18.10 -3.88 7.13
CA PHE A 26 17.08 -3.63 8.14
C PHE A 26 17.13 -2.19 8.65
N ASP A 27 18.33 -1.67 8.94
CA ASP A 27 18.52 -0.31 9.43
C ASP A 27 18.14 0.73 8.36
N ALA A 28 18.51 0.51 7.10
CA ALA A 28 18.14 1.40 5.99
C ALA A 28 16.61 1.44 5.77
N LEU A 29 15.96 0.28 5.74
CA LEU A 29 14.50 0.23 5.63
C LEU A 29 13.82 0.80 6.87
N GLY A 30 14.42 0.58 8.06
CA GLY A 30 13.95 1.13 9.33
C GLY A 30 13.90 2.66 9.30
N ALA A 31 14.95 3.31 8.78
CA ALA A 31 14.99 4.76 8.64
C ALA A 31 13.83 5.30 7.75
N VAL A 32 13.54 4.64 6.64
CA VAL A 32 12.40 5.00 5.76
C VAL A 32 11.06 4.81 6.49
N VAL A 33 10.88 3.71 7.21
CA VAL A 33 9.66 3.45 7.99
C VAL A 33 9.47 4.48 9.08
N GLU A 34 10.54 4.86 9.80
CA GLU A 34 10.51 5.90 10.84
C GLU A 34 10.20 7.29 10.27
N GLU A 35 10.75 7.64 9.10
CA GLU A 35 10.45 8.88 8.41
C GLU A 35 8.96 8.97 8.08
N PHE A 36 8.39 7.95 7.44
CA PHE A 36 6.97 7.94 7.07
C PHE A 36 6.04 7.82 8.29
N ALA A 37 6.47 7.17 9.37
CA ALA A 37 5.74 7.18 10.63
C ALA A 37 5.66 8.59 11.22
N ARG A 38 6.75 9.35 11.18
CA ARG A 38 6.81 10.74 11.66
C ARG A 38 5.96 11.67 10.79
N GLU A 39 6.04 11.56 9.47
CA GLU A 39 5.28 12.40 8.54
C GLU A 39 3.77 12.15 8.63
N SER A 40 3.38 10.88 8.74
CA SER A 40 1.97 10.49 8.81
C SER A 40 1.34 10.65 10.18
N GLY A 41 2.13 10.70 11.25
CA GLY A 41 1.65 10.59 12.63
C GLY A 41 1.10 9.19 12.99
N LEU A 42 1.23 8.20 12.11
CA LEU A 42 0.76 6.84 12.33
C LEU A 42 1.75 6.03 13.18
N GLY A 43 1.23 5.07 13.95
CA GLY A 43 2.03 4.08 14.65
C GLY A 43 2.57 3.01 13.70
N ILE A 44 3.63 3.31 12.95
CA ILE A 44 4.24 2.37 12.00
C ILE A 44 5.53 1.83 12.59
N GLN A 45 5.75 0.52 12.53
CA GLN A 45 6.95 -0.13 13.08
C GLN A 45 7.47 -1.20 12.13
N LEU A 46 8.79 -1.19 11.87
CA LEU A 46 9.48 -2.31 11.23
C LEU A 46 9.86 -3.34 12.30
N VAL A 47 9.48 -4.59 12.08
CA VAL A 47 9.73 -5.72 13.00
C VAL A 47 10.53 -6.79 12.27
N GLY A 48 11.74 -7.05 12.74
CA GLY A 48 12.64 -8.06 12.18
C GLY A 48 12.52 -9.41 12.86
N ASP A 49 12.94 -10.45 12.14
CA ASP A 49 13.08 -11.83 12.60
C ASP A 49 11.89 -12.40 13.38
N ASN A 50 10.69 -12.19 12.87
CA ASN A 50 9.45 -12.62 13.50
C ASN A 50 8.55 -13.43 12.55
N PRO A 51 8.98 -14.65 12.13
CA PRO A 51 8.25 -15.47 11.17
C PRO A 51 6.90 -15.99 11.70
N GLU A 52 6.72 -16.06 13.02
CA GLU A 52 5.51 -16.58 13.66
C GLU A 52 4.23 -15.84 13.28
N VAL A 53 4.37 -14.58 12.84
CA VAL A 53 3.26 -13.76 12.35
C VAL A 53 2.61 -14.38 11.11
N PHE A 54 3.40 -15.06 10.27
CA PHE A 54 2.95 -15.66 9.01
C PHE A 54 2.55 -17.13 9.12
N ASN A 55 2.75 -17.75 10.29
CA ASN A 55 2.36 -19.13 10.56
C ASN A 55 0.84 -19.22 10.80
N VAL A 56 0.06 -19.04 9.74
CA VAL A 56 -1.41 -19.19 9.75
C VAL A 56 -1.79 -20.35 8.86
N ILE A 57 -2.57 -21.29 9.41
CA ILE A 57 -3.20 -22.33 8.62
C ILE A 57 -4.39 -21.68 7.88
N ALA A 58 -4.12 -21.04 6.77
CA ALA A 58 -5.17 -20.44 5.94
C ALA A 58 -5.10 -21.03 4.52
N ARG A 59 -6.27 -21.33 3.97
CA ARG A 59 -6.38 -21.89 2.61
C ARG A 59 -6.01 -20.90 1.50
N PHE A 60 -5.87 -19.61 1.81
CA PHE A 60 -5.68 -18.57 0.82
C PHE A 60 -4.56 -17.60 1.26
N GLY A 61 -3.59 -17.36 0.36
CA GLY A 61 -2.64 -16.27 0.49
C GLY A 61 -1.55 -16.44 1.57
N LEU A 62 -1.09 -17.67 1.82
CA LEU A 62 -0.01 -17.94 2.77
C LEU A 62 1.27 -17.22 2.37
N ILE A 63 1.80 -16.42 3.29
CA ILE A 63 3.17 -15.90 3.22
C ILE A 63 4.10 -17.00 3.74
N ARG A 64 5.12 -17.36 2.95
CA ARG A 64 6.08 -18.40 3.30
C ARG A 64 7.49 -17.82 3.33
N GLY A 65 8.26 -18.20 4.35
CA GLY A 65 9.68 -17.82 4.48
C GLY A 65 9.91 -16.35 4.83
N CYS A 66 8.88 -15.53 4.97
CA CYS A 66 9.03 -14.13 5.39
C CYS A 66 9.35 -14.05 6.89
N ARG A 67 10.31 -13.19 7.25
CA ARG A 67 10.75 -12.98 8.64
C ARG A 67 10.61 -11.53 9.11
N THR A 68 10.44 -10.60 8.20
CA THR A 68 10.35 -9.17 8.51
C THR A 68 8.99 -8.62 8.07
N HIS A 69 8.44 -7.70 8.84
CA HIS A 69 7.18 -7.06 8.49
C HIS A 69 7.08 -5.62 8.99
N VAL A 70 6.26 -4.84 8.32
CA VAL A 70 5.82 -3.53 8.81
C VAL A 70 4.46 -3.70 9.49
N ALA A 71 4.33 -3.21 10.73
CA ALA A 71 3.10 -3.26 11.51
C ALA A 71 2.49 -1.87 11.67
N PHE A 72 1.19 -1.73 11.41
CA PHE A 72 0.42 -0.50 11.62
C PHE A 72 -0.37 -0.62 12.92
N VAL A 73 0.00 0.18 13.92
CA VAL A 73 -0.60 0.20 15.26
C VAL A 73 -1.55 1.38 15.37
N VAL A 74 -2.81 1.10 15.63
CA VAL A 74 -3.88 2.10 15.74
C VAL A 74 -4.63 1.98 17.06
N ASP A 75 -5.48 2.94 17.37
CA ASP A 75 -6.38 2.86 18.50
C ASP A 75 -7.35 1.67 18.40
N GLY A 76 -7.52 0.96 19.51
CA GLY A 76 -8.31 -0.28 19.58
C GLY A 76 -9.82 -0.09 19.66
N GLY A 77 -10.32 1.16 19.71
CA GLY A 77 -11.74 1.50 19.87
C GLY A 77 -12.66 0.88 18.81
N LYS A 78 -13.95 0.77 19.14
CA LYS A 78 -14.96 0.20 18.23
C LYS A 78 -15.25 1.09 17.01
N ALA A 79 -15.13 2.40 17.17
CA ALA A 79 -15.28 3.35 16.08
C ALA A 79 -14.12 3.21 15.11
N ARG A 80 -14.41 2.75 13.90
CA ARG A 80 -13.42 2.67 12.82
C ARG A 80 -13.11 4.10 12.37
N CYS A 81 -11.89 4.52 12.54
CA CYS A 81 -11.46 5.78 11.96
C CYS A 81 -11.18 5.55 10.47
N VAL A 82 -12.11 5.93 9.60
CA VAL A 82 -12.00 5.80 8.14
C VAL A 82 -10.75 6.52 7.64
N ALA A 83 -10.47 7.71 8.16
CA ALA A 83 -9.26 8.47 7.81
C ALA A 83 -7.97 7.73 8.18
N ALA A 84 -7.93 7.02 9.31
CA ALA A 84 -6.75 6.21 9.67
C ALA A 84 -6.54 5.04 8.71
N ASP A 85 -7.59 4.36 8.28
CA ASP A 85 -7.50 3.25 7.32
C ASP A 85 -7.01 3.75 5.95
N GLU A 86 -7.49 4.91 5.47
CA GLU A 86 -7.04 5.53 4.23
C GLU A 86 -5.56 5.96 4.32
N ALA A 87 -5.17 6.62 5.42
CA ALA A 87 -3.79 7.00 5.66
C ALA A 87 -2.86 5.79 5.76
N ILE A 88 -3.30 4.68 6.38
CA ILE A 88 -2.56 3.41 6.38
C ILE A 88 -2.33 2.92 4.96
N GLY A 89 -3.34 2.98 4.09
CA GLY A 89 -3.23 2.62 2.69
C GLY A 89 -2.19 3.47 1.96
N TYR A 90 -2.30 4.77 2.07
CA TYR A 90 -1.43 5.73 1.40
C TYR A 90 0.04 5.62 1.85
N TRP A 91 0.30 5.75 3.14
CA TRP A 91 1.66 5.70 3.70
C TRP A 91 2.26 4.30 3.64
N GLY A 92 1.43 3.27 3.82
CA GLY A 92 1.87 1.90 3.63
C GLY A 92 2.28 1.60 2.21
N GLN A 93 1.61 2.18 1.21
CA GLN A 93 2.00 2.03 -0.18
C GLN A 93 3.31 2.78 -0.49
N LYS A 94 3.55 3.95 0.10
CA LYS A 94 4.86 4.60 0.03
C LYS A 94 5.98 3.70 0.56
N ILE A 95 5.75 3.03 1.71
CA ILE A 95 6.73 2.07 2.27
C ILE A 95 6.93 0.88 1.30
N VAL A 96 5.86 0.34 0.74
CA VAL A 96 5.91 -0.76 -0.24
C VAL A 96 6.75 -0.39 -1.45
N LEU A 97 6.58 0.81 -1.98
CA LEU A 97 7.33 1.29 -3.14
C LEU A 97 8.79 1.64 -2.79
N ALA A 98 9.03 2.24 -1.64
CA ALA A 98 10.40 2.48 -1.16
C ALA A 98 11.16 1.15 -0.94
N ALA A 99 10.49 0.14 -0.39
CA ALA A 99 11.07 -1.20 -0.24
C ALA A 99 11.39 -1.82 -1.61
N GLN A 100 10.52 -1.64 -2.63
CA GLN A 100 10.78 -2.08 -3.99
C GLN A 100 12.02 -1.39 -4.59
N ASP A 101 12.14 -0.08 -4.43
CA ASP A 101 13.32 0.72 -4.88
C ASP A 101 14.63 0.24 -4.21
N MET A 102 14.53 -0.30 -2.98
CA MET A 102 15.65 -0.89 -2.24
C MET A 102 15.92 -2.36 -2.60
N GLY A 103 15.17 -2.94 -3.54
CA GLY A 103 15.33 -4.34 -3.97
C GLY A 103 14.59 -5.36 -3.09
N PHE A 104 13.71 -4.91 -2.18
CA PHE A 104 12.89 -5.83 -1.38
C PHE A 104 11.55 -6.11 -2.04
N ASN A 105 11.05 -7.30 -1.79
CA ASN A 105 9.71 -7.70 -2.18
C ASN A 105 8.74 -7.56 -1.01
N THR A 106 7.48 -7.23 -1.32
CA THR A 106 6.46 -6.99 -0.32
C THR A 106 5.14 -7.69 -0.62
N CYS A 107 4.31 -7.85 0.42
CA CYS A 107 2.91 -8.24 0.27
C CYS A 107 2.07 -7.66 1.41
N TRP A 108 0.98 -6.99 1.07
CA TRP A 108 -0.06 -6.61 2.03
C TRP A 108 -0.71 -7.87 2.61
N CYS A 109 -0.77 -7.97 3.95
CA CYS A 109 -1.20 -9.17 4.65
C CYS A 109 -2.32 -8.88 5.65
N ALA A 110 -3.57 -9.14 5.25
CA ALA A 110 -4.73 -9.05 6.12
C ALA A 110 -4.94 -10.33 6.94
N LEU A 111 -4.55 -11.49 6.38
CA LEU A 111 -4.68 -12.81 7.00
C LEU A 111 -3.34 -13.27 7.59
N CYS A 112 -3.00 -12.76 8.78
CA CYS A 112 -1.80 -13.11 9.52
C CYS A 112 -2.08 -13.12 11.03
N SER A 113 -1.21 -13.78 11.80
CA SER A 113 -1.30 -13.83 13.27
C SER A 113 -0.78 -12.55 13.92
N ARG A 114 -1.49 -11.43 13.78
CA ARG A 114 -1.09 -10.12 14.33
C ARG A 114 -0.71 -10.16 15.81
N LYS A 115 -1.37 -11.03 16.60
CA LYS A 115 -1.07 -11.23 18.03
C LYS A 115 0.32 -11.81 18.30
N LYS A 116 0.95 -12.42 17.28
CA LYS A 116 2.32 -12.96 17.37
C LYS A 116 3.38 -11.96 16.93
N SER A 117 2.99 -10.78 16.47
CA SER A 117 3.93 -9.72 16.14
C SER A 117 4.61 -9.20 17.40
N ARG A 118 5.92 -8.95 17.30
CA ARG A 118 6.75 -8.31 18.32
C ARG A 118 6.71 -6.79 18.28
N ALA A 119 5.82 -6.19 17.46
CA ALA A 119 5.58 -4.75 17.49
C ALA A 119 5.12 -4.30 18.88
N VAL A 120 5.58 -3.14 19.30
CA VAL A 120 5.18 -2.54 20.58
C VAL A 120 3.75 -2.00 20.45
N VAL A 121 2.85 -2.56 21.23
CA VAL A 121 1.42 -2.19 21.23
C VAL A 121 1.04 -1.71 22.62
N ALA A 122 0.85 -0.40 22.78
CA ALA A 122 0.43 0.20 24.04
C ALA A 122 -0.99 -0.26 24.44
N PRO A 123 -1.34 -0.21 25.75
CA PRO A 123 -2.70 -0.45 26.22
C PRO A 123 -3.74 0.37 25.42
N GLY A 124 -4.83 -0.25 25.03
CA GLY A 124 -5.88 0.38 24.21
C GLY A 124 -5.60 0.45 22.72
N LYS A 125 -4.41 0.05 22.26
CA LYS A 125 -4.06 -0.02 20.83
C LYS A 125 -4.09 -1.45 20.28
N LYS A 126 -4.06 -1.57 18.95
CA LYS A 126 -4.01 -2.86 18.24
C LYS A 126 -3.26 -2.74 16.93
N ILE A 127 -2.71 -3.85 16.44
CA ILE A 127 -2.18 -3.92 15.07
C ILE A 127 -3.38 -4.03 14.12
N ARG A 128 -3.50 -3.04 13.23
CA ARG A 128 -4.58 -2.98 12.22
C ARG A 128 -4.27 -3.84 11.02
N LEU A 129 -3.05 -3.72 10.50
CA LEU A 129 -2.60 -4.41 9.30
C LEU A 129 -1.09 -4.65 9.35
N ILE A 130 -0.61 -5.56 8.49
CA ILE A 130 0.80 -5.91 8.36
C ILE A 130 1.16 -5.95 6.86
N ILE A 131 2.38 -5.51 6.54
CA ILE A 131 3.02 -5.71 5.24
C ILE A 131 4.21 -6.66 5.46
N ALA A 132 4.24 -7.78 4.75
CA ALA A 132 5.41 -8.66 4.68
C ALA A 132 6.49 -8.02 3.82
N VAL A 133 7.75 -8.10 4.26
CA VAL A 133 8.92 -7.53 3.56
C VAL A 133 10.09 -8.51 3.62
N GLY A 134 10.84 -8.63 2.53
CA GLY A 134 12.05 -9.48 2.48
C GLY A 134 12.52 -9.76 1.06
N HIS A 135 13.49 -10.65 0.93
CA HIS A 135 13.95 -11.14 -0.38
C HIS A 135 13.05 -12.27 -0.86
N GLY A 136 12.33 -12.01 -1.95
CA GLY A 136 11.45 -12.99 -2.59
C GLY A 136 12.22 -14.05 -3.35
N LYS A 137 11.69 -15.27 -3.42
CA LYS A 137 12.23 -16.31 -4.31
C LYS A 137 11.99 -15.98 -5.79
N THR A 138 11.03 -15.09 -6.06
CA THR A 138 10.72 -14.53 -7.37
C THR A 138 10.35 -13.06 -7.19
N GLN A 139 10.30 -12.31 -8.29
CA GLN A 139 9.83 -10.92 -8.28
C GLN A 139 8.30 -10.81 -8.31
N GLY A 140 7.59 -11.92 -8.18
CA GLY A 140 6.14 -11.99 -8.30
C GLY A 140 5.67 -12.06 -9.75
N PHE A 141 4.37 -11.92 -9.95
CA PHE A 141 3.75 -12.05 -11.27
C PHE A 141 2.76 -10.92 -11.53
N PRO A 142 2.65 -10.45 -12.78
CA PRO A 142 1.60 -9.52 -13.16
C PRO A 142 0.22 -10.09 -12.83
N ARG A 143 -0.65 -9.24 -12.32
CA ARG A 143 -2.05 -9.62 -12.04
C ARG A 143 -2.96 -9.15 -13.16
N LYS A 144 -4.13 -9.77 -13.26
CA LYS A 144 -5.22 -9.25 -14.10
C LYS A 144 -5.70 -7.91 -13.50
N THR A 145 -5.90 -6.92 -14.36
CA THR A 145 -6.46 -5.62 -13.99
C THR A 145 -7.78 -5.40 -14.71
N LYS A 146 -8.70 -4.64 -14.11
CA LYS A 146 -9.85 -4.06 -14.82
C LYS A 146 -9.32 -3.01 -15.79
N SER A 147 -10.04 -2.75 -16.87
CA SER A 147 -9.63 -1.72 -17.82
C SER A 147 -9.71 -0.31 -17.20
N VAL A 148 -8.90 0.61 -17.71
CA VAL A 148 -8.92 2.02 -17.25
C VAL A 148 -10.32 2.63 -17.43
N GLU A 149 -11.02 2.31 -18.52
CA GLU A 149 -12.38 2.80 -18.77
C GLU A 149 -13.39 2.33 -17.72
N THR A 150 -13.17 1.14 -17.15
CA THR A 150 -13.99 0.64 -16.03
C THR A 150 -13.71 1.40 -14.74
N LEU A 151 -12.43 1.76 -14.51
CA LEU A 151 -11.94 2.37 -13.27
C LEU A 151 -11.97 3.89 -13.29
N SER A 152 -12.28 4.54 -14.42
CA SER A 152 -12.26 6.00 -14.55
C SER A 152 -13.47 6.57 -15.24
N SER A 153 -13.67 7.85 -15.07
CA SER A 153 -14.54 8.69 -15.89
C SER A 153 -13.93 10.09 -16.05
N VAL A 154 -14.38 10.81 -17.07
CA VAL A 154 -13.90 12.15 -17.40
C VAL A 154 -15.11 13.03 -17.64
N GLU A 155 -15.27 14.09 -16.84
CA GLU A 155 -16.35 15.06 -16.95
C GLU A 155 -16.01 16.25 -17.86
N CYS A 156 -14.69 16.47 -18.09
CA CYS A 156 -14.22 17.49 -19.03
C CYS A 156 -14.27 16.97 -20.48
N ALA A 157 -14.28 17.89 -21.44
CA ALA A 157 -14.45 17.56 -22.87
C ALA A 157 -13.34 16.70 -23.47
N LYS A 158 -12.19 16.55 -22.79
CA LYS A 158 -11.02 15.81 -23.31
C LYS A 158 -10.22 15.18 -22.17
N ALA A 159 -9.96 13.90 -22.25
CA ALA A 159 -9.01 13.24 -21.37
C ALA A 159 -7.59 13.80 -21.56
N LEU A 160 -6.90 14.07 -20.44
CA LEU A 160 -5.57 14.64 -20.44
C LEU A 160 -4.53 13.53 -20.32
N ALA A 161 -3.37 13.70 -20.97
CA ALA A 161 -2.30 12.71 -20.98
C ALA A 161 -1.80 12.36 -19.55
N TRP A 162 -1.67 13.37 -18.67
CA TRP A 162 -1.27 13.15 -17.28
C TRP A 162 -2.27 12.29 -16.51
N PHE A 163 -3.58 12.50 -16.74
CA PHE A 163 -4.63 11.72 -16.09
C PHE A 163 -4.62 10.28 -16.56
N ALA A 164 -4.39 10.04 -17.87
CA ALA A 164 -4.24 8.69 -18.39
C ALA A 164 -3.05 7.96 -17.76
N ALA A 165 -1.89 8.60 -17.66
CA ALA A 165 -0.70 8.04 -17.00
C ALA A 165 -0.95 7.76 -15.51
N ALA A 166 -1.63 8.65 -14.79
CA ALA A 166 -2.00 8.47 -13.41
C ALA A 166 -2.99 7.31 -13.21
N MET A 167 -3.92 7.12 -14.15
CA MET A 167 -4.87 5.99 -14.14
C MET A 167 -4.18 4.65 -14.40
N GLU A 168 -3.18 4.58 -15.28
CA GLU A 168 -2.34 3.38 -15.46
C GLU A 168 -1.63 2.99 -14.16
N ALA A 169 -1.07 3.95 -13.44
CA ALA A 169 -0.43 3.72 -12.15
C ALA A 169 -1.45 3.29 -11.07
N ALA A 170 -2.62 3.94 -11.00
CA ALA A 170 -3.70 3.58 -10.10
C ALA A 170 -4.21 2.15 -10.34
N GLN A 171 -4.33 1.72 -11.61
CA GLN A 171 -4.71 0.37 -12.01
C GLN A 171 -3.76 -0.69 -11.43
N LEU A 172 -2.48 -0.35 -11.22
CA LEU A 172 -1.46 -1.22 -10.64
C LEU A 172 -1.46 -1.23 -9.11
N ALA A 173 -2.31 -0.47 -8.44
CA ALA A 173 -2.43 -0.46 -6.99
C ALA A 173 -2.86 -1.85 -6.44
N PRO A 174 -2.16 -2.43 -5.44
CA PRO A 174 -2.59 -3.70 -4.84
C PRO A 174 -3.85 -3.49 -4.01
N THR A 175 -4.95 -4.11 -4.40
CA THR A 175 -6.21 -4.07 -3.66
C THR A 175 -6.53 -5.42 -3.02
N ALA A 176 -7.34 -5.41 -1.96
CA ALA A 176 -7.78 -6.61 -1.28
C ALA A 176 -8.48 -7.57 -2.25
N MET A 177 -8.01 -8.83 -2.29
CA MET A 177 -8.47 -9.87 -3.23
C MET A 177 -8.39 -9.45 -4.70
N ASN A 178 -7.64 -8.41 -5.03
CA ASN A 178 -7.58 -7.79 -6.36
C ASN A 178 -8.95 -7.33 -6.88
N ASN A 179 -9.82 -6.87 -5.99
CA ASN A 179 -11.19 -6.48 -6.35
C ASN A 179 -11.26 -5.19 -7.15
N GLN A 180 -10.27 -4.30 -7.00
CA GLN A 180 -10.23 -2.99 -7.68
C GLN A 180 -11.59 -2.26 -7.61
N ASN A 181 -12.11 -2.11 -6.37
CA ASN A 181 -13.39 -1.47 -6.09
C ASN A 181 -13.25 0.03 -5.92
N PHE A 182 -12.86 0.72 -6.97
CA PHE A 182 -12.75 2.17 -6.98
C PHE A 182 -13.13 2.71 -8.36
N LYS A 183 -13.46 3.99 -8.41
CA LYS A 183 -13.60 4.75 -9.64
C LYS A 183 -12.99 6.14 -9.45
N ILE A 184 -12.16 6.57 -10.39
CA ILE A 184 -11.52 7.88 -10.37
C ILE A 184 -12.13 8.74 -11.46
N THR A 185 -12.57 9.94 -11.10
CA THR A 185 -13.21 10.89 -12.00
C THR A 185 -12.39 12.17 -12.11
N LEU A 186 -12.03 12.56 -13.33
CA LEU A 186 -11.52 13.89 -13.61
C LEU A 186 -12.70 14.86 -13.80
N LEU A 187 -12.81 15.86 -12.92
CA LEU A 187 -13.93 16.81 -12.94
C LEU A 187 -13.85 17.80 -14.11
N SER A 188 -14.89 18.58 -14.29
CA SER A 188 -15.06 19.51 -15.43
C SER A 188 -14.02 20.63 -15.49
N ASP A 189 -13.36 20.96 -14.37
CA ASP A 189 -12.25 21.92 -14.31
C ASP A 189 -10.92 21.39 -14.87
N ALA A 190 -10.87 20.09 -15.24
CA ALA A 190 -9.72 19.40 -15.78
C ALA A 190 -8.48 19.37 -14.83
N LYS A 191 -8.68 19.61 -13.55
CA LYS A 191 -7.64 19.65 -12.49
C LYS A 191 -8.04 18.88 -11.25
N THR A 192 -9.30 18.94 -10.86
CA THR A 192 -9.80 18.28 -9.65
C THR A 192 -10.15 16.83 -9.95
N VAL A 193 -9.65 15.93 -9.10
CA VAL A 193 -9.84 14.49 -9.21
C VAL A 193 -10.62 14.00 -8.00
N ARG A 194 -11.69 13.24 -8.24
CA ARG A 194 -12.46 12.54 -7.23
C ARG A 194 -12.21 11.06 -7.30
N ILE A 195 -12.08 10.41 -6.16
CA ILE A 195 -12.10 8.96 -6.04
C ILE A 195 -13.34 8.51 -5.28
N ASP A 196 -14.03 7.53 -5.82
CA ASP A 196 -15.18 6.88 -5.21
C ASP A 196 -14.83 5.42 -4.91
N ALA A 197 -14.88 5.03 -3.63
CA ALA A 197 -14.65 3.67 -3.18
C ALA A 197 -15.63 3.33 -2.02
N PRO A 198 -15.98 2.04 -1.82
CA PRO A 198 -16.84 1.66 -0.70
C PRO A 198 -16.18 1.98 0.64
N GLN A 199 -16.85 2.75 1.48
CA GLN A 199 -16.34 3.22 2.79
C GLN A 199 -16.45 2.13 3.87
N SER A 200 -16.04 0.90 3.55
CA SER A 200 -16.12 -0.25 4.46
C SER A 200 -15.03 -1.29 4.20
N GLY A 201 -14.72 -2.06 5.24
CA GLY A 201 -13.78 -3.18 5.14
C GLY A 201 -12.35 -2.70 4.79
N LEU A 202 -11.71 -3.42 3.90
CA LEU A 202 -10.38 -3.09 3.39
C LEU A 202 -10.43 -2.08 2.24
N ASN A 203 -11.61 -1.76 1.69
CA ASN A 203 -11.73 -0.83 0.56
C ASN A 203 -11.20 0.58 0.91
N VAL A 204 -11.33 1.00 2.17
CA VAL A 204 -10.77 2.30 2.61
C VAL A 204 -9.24 2.30 2.59
N ILE A 205 -8.61 1.18 2.95
CA ILE A 205 -7.16 1.01 2.82
C ILE A 205 -6.77 0.95 1.33
N ASP A 206 -7.54 0.20 0.52
CA ASP A 206 -7.33 0.11 -0.92
C ASP A 206 -7.43 1.50 -1.59
N GLU A 207 -8.36 2.37 -1.15
CA GLU A 207 -8.47 3.76 -1.61
C GLU A 207 -7.16 4.53 -1.39
N GLY A 208 -6.61 4.47 -0.17
CA GLY A 208 -5.33 5.11 0.14
C GLY A 208 -4.17 4.58 -0.72
N ILE A 209 -4.13 3.28 -0.97
CA ILE A 209 -3.12 2.66 -1.85
C ILE A 209 -3.26 3.18 -3.29
N VAL A 210 -4.49 3.26 -3.79
CA VAL A 210 -4.80 3.76 -5.14
C VAL A 210 -4.42 5.24 -5.28
N ARG A 211 -4.75 6.07 -4.29
CA ARG A 211 -4.36 7.49 -4.24
C ARG A 211 -2.85 7.67 -4.32
N CYS A 212 -2.10 6.89 -3.55
CA CYS A 212 -0.64 6.96 -3.56
C CYS A 212 -0.06 6.69 -4.96
N ASN A 213 -0.50 5.64 -5.63
CA ASN A 213 -0.02 5.32 -6.98
C ASN A 213 -0.42 6.39 -8.01
N PHE A 214 -1.67 6.87 -7.96
CA PHE A 214 -2.17 7.92 -8.84
C PHE A 214 -1.36 9.21 -8.69
N GLU A 215 -1.15 9.66 -7.45
CA GLU A 215 -0.44 10.89 -7.11
C GLU A 215 1.01 10.87 -7.61
N ILE A 216 1.72 9.75 -7.41
CA ILE A 216 3.11 9.61 -7.89
C ILE A 216 3.16 9.86 -9.40
N ALA A 217 2.28 9.24 -10.18
CA ALA A 217 2.29 9.38 -11.62
C ALA A 217 1.81 10.75 -12.11
N ALA A 218 0.80 11.33 -11.47
CA ALA A 218 0.33 12.67 -11.80
C ALA A 218 1.42 13.73 -11.54
N ASN A 219 2.15 13.61 -10.43
CA ASN A 219 3.24 14.49 -10.07
C ASN A 219 4.46 14.29 -10.98
N GLU A 220 4.81 13.04 -11.33
CA GLU A 220 5.90 12.74 -12.28
C GLU A 220 5.61 13.34 -13.66
N ALA A 221 4.33 13.38 -14.07
CA ALA A 221 3.90 14.04 -15.30
C ALA A 221 3.88 15.58 -15.22
N GLY A 222 4.23 16.17 -14.08
CA GLY A 222 4.25 17.63 -13.88
C GLY A 222 2.86 18.28 -13.94
N ALA A 223 1.80 17.56 -13.61
CA ALA A 223 0.43 18.04 -13.70
C ALA A 223 0.10 19.08 -12.60
N ASP A 224 -0.68 20.10 -12.96
CA ASP A 224 -1.32 21.00 -12.01
C ASP A 224 -2.71 20.41 -11.66
N TRP A 225 -2.77 19.66 -10.59
CA TRP A 225 -3.96 18.90 -10.20
C TRP A 225 -4.14 18.88 -8.67
N ARG A 226 -5.30 18.42 -8.20
CA ARG A 226 -5.61 18.22 -6.78
C ARG A 226 -6.66 17.14 -6.59
N TRP A 227 -6.66 16.52 -5.42
CA TRP A 227 -7.82 15.76 -4.96
C TRP A 227 -8.98 16.68 -4.58
N GLU A 228 -10.23 16.23 -4.82
CA GLU A 228 -11.43 16.90 -4.32
C GLU A 228 -11.50 16.87 -2.79
N ARG A 229 -10.95 15.82 -2.17
CA ARG A 229 -10.81 15.64 -0.72
C ARG A 229 -9.40 15.16 -0.40
N ASP A 230 -8.71 15.85 0.49
CA ASP A 230 -7.40 15.45 1.01
C ASP A 230 -7.48 14.24 1.94
N ILE A 231 -6.32 13.59 2.20
CA ILE A 231 -6.16 12.45 3.13
C ILE A 231 -5.96 12.96 4.55
#